data_b896fbcd5c1212f8a4139f812f8389c9
#
_entry.id   b896fbcd5c1212f8a4139f812f8389c9
#
_cell.length_a   1.000
_cell.length_b   1.000
_cell.length_c   1.000
_cell.angle_alpha   90.00
_cell.angle_beta   90.00
_cell.angle_gamma   90.00
#
_symmetry.space_group_name_H-M   'P 1'
#
loop_
_entity.id
_entity.type
_entity.pdbx_description
1 polymer ?
#
loop_
_entity_poly.entity_id
_entity_poly.type
_entity_poly.pdbx_seq_one_letter_code
_entity_poly.pdbx_strand_id
1 'polypeptide(L)'
;MATQIRIGVFVVVAGIVLVVALAVSRTEGAKDEFRFDAAKLKDRNTWIQVNNEPYQMPAAVAALCAPGALARPNPHDSAYITVYVNKVGRESMFAKQAQRFPEGSIIVKEKFNSPDDRKPLLYTIMRKRAIGYNPKVGDWEFSVVGPNGTEMQAIGKLENCQGCHLGKSEADFVFRPYVTSQ
;
A
#
# COMPACT_ATOMS: atom_id res chain seq x y z
N MET A 1 11.45 -30.49 -91.00
CA MET A 1 11.62 -30.62 -89.54
C MET A 1 11.57 -29.17 -88.96
N ALA A 2 10.42 -28.77 -88.46
CA ALA A 2 10.21 -27.45 -87.88
C ALA A 2 10.08 -27.58 -86.37
N THR A 3 11.04 -27.00 -85.63
CA THR A 3 11.08 -27.02 -84.17
C THR A 3 10.27 -25.85 -83.66
N GLN A 4 9.18 -26.11 -82.99
CA GLN A 4 8.33 -25.10 -82.36
C GLN A 4 8.93 -24.71 -81.02
N ILE A 5 9.31 -23.46 -80.87
CA ILE A 5 9.73 -22.82 -79.61
C ILE A 5 8.48 -22.33 -78.87
N ARG A 6 8.15 -22.93 -77.72
CA ARG A 6 7.09 -22.43 -76.85
C ARG A 6 7.68 -21.38 -75.89
N ILE A 7 7.22 -20.15 -76.03
CA ILE A 7 7.53 -19.06 -75.12
C ILE A 7 6.53 -19.12 -73.94
N GLY A 8 7.02 -19.48 -72.77
CA GLY A 8 6.22 -19.44 -71.54
C GLY A 8 6.20 -18.01 -70.96
N VAL A 9 5.01 -17.45 -70.89
CA VAL A 9 4.79 -16.14 -70.22
C VAL A 9 4.70 -16.41 -68.72
N PHE A 10 5.69 -15.97 -67.95
CA PHE A 10 5.63 -15.91 -66.49
C PHE A 10 4.93 -14.62 -66.07
N VAL A 11 3.70 -14.72 -65.53
CA VAL A 11 3.02 -13.63 -64.83
C VAL A 11 3.54 -13.59 -63.40
N VAL A 12 4.35 -12.60 -63.07
CA VAL A 12 4.76 -12.29 -61.71
C VAL A 12 3.64 -11.48 -61.04
N VAL A 13 2.85 -12.11 -60.18
CA VAL A 13 1.91 -11.37 -59.32
C VAL A 13 2.68 -10.87 -58.12
N ALA A 14 2.97 -9.54 -58.11
CA ALA A 14 3.55 -8.85 -56.99
C ALA A 14 2.49 -8.76 -55.86
N GLY A 15 2.55 -9.67 -54.88
CA GLY A 15 1.75 -9.59 -53.70
C GLY A 15 2.28 -8.48 -52.76
N ILE A 16 1.53 -7.39 -52.63
CA ILE A 16 1.80 -6.39 -51.60
C ILE A 16 1.35 -6.98 -50.26
N VAL A 17 2.32 -7.41 -49.44
CA VAL A 17 2.06 -7.79 -48.05
C VAL A 17 1.96 -6.48 -47.24
N LEU A 18 0.73 -6.08 -46.93
CA LEU A 18 0.46 -4.97 -46.02
C LEU A 18 0.73 -5.44 -44.59
N VAL A 19 1.92 -5.16 -44.05
CA VAL A 19 2.25 -5.39 -42.64
C VAL A 19 1.60 -4.26 -41.85
N VAL A 20 0.41 -4.53 -41.29
CA VAL A 20 -0.20 -3.64 -40.30
C VAL A 20 0.56 -3.83 -38.98
N ALA A 21 1.51 -2.96 -38.70
CA ALA A 21 2.15 -2.86 -37.41
C ALA A 21 1.13 -2.30 -36.42
N LEU A 22 0.47 -3.18 -35.65
CA LEU A 22 -0.28 -2.78 -34.46
C LEU A 22 0.71 -2.23 -33.44
N ALA A 23 0.84 -0.90 -33.40
CA ALA A 23 1.51 -0.21 -32.32
C ALA A 23 0.69 -0.45 -31.04
N VAL A 24 1.09 -1.46 -30.27
CA VAL A 24 0.64 -1.60 -28.90
C VAL A 24 1.27 -0.46 -28.12
N SER A 25 0.55 0.64 -28.01
CA SER A 25 0.88 1.71 -27.07
C SER A 25 0.87 1.07 -25.67
N ARG A 26 2.05 0.66 -25.18
CA ARG A 26 2.24 0.48 -23.74
C ARG A 26 2.01 1.86 -23.13
N THR A 27 0.82 2.11 -22.62
CA THR A 27 0.63 3.14 -21.64
C THR A 27 1.55 2.74 -20.48
N GLU A 28 2.71 3.38 -20.36
CA GLU A 28 3.48 3.39 -19.13
C GLU A 28 2.47 3.82 -18.08
N GLY A 29 2.07 2.86 -17.21
CA GLY A 29 1.10 3.14 -16.17
C GLY A 29 1.61 4.33 -15.38
N ALA A 30 0.85 5.41 -15.35
CA ALA A 30 1.12 6.54 -14.49
C ALA A 30 1.46 5.94 -13.13
N LYS A 31 2.68 6.22 -12.63
CA LYS A 31 3.08 5.76 -11.30
C LYS A 31 1.99 6.28 -10.37
N ASP A 32 1.21 5.37 -9.80
CA ASP A 32 0.18 5.71 -8.81
C ASP A 32 0.90 6.34 -7.61
N GLU A 33 1.15 7.65 -7.72
CA GLU A 33 1.82 8.42 -6.70
C GLU A 33 0.85 8.61 -5.55
N PHE A 34 0.94 7.72 -4.57
CA PHE A 34 0.13 7.80 -3.38
C PHE A 34 0.42 9.09 -2.62
N ARG A 35 -0.59 9.95 -2.52
CA ARG A 35 -0.53 11.19 -1.73
C ARG A 35 -1.41 11.06 -0.50
N PHE A 36 -0.85 11.38 0.63
CA PHE A 36 -1.53 11.37 1.91
C PHE A 36 -1.65 12.80 2.46
N ASP A 37 -2.79 13.08 3.08
CA ASP A 37 -3.07 14.33 3.77
C ASP A 37 -3.82 14.01 5.08
N ALA A 38 -3.12 14.18 6.21
CA ALA A 38 -3.64 13.88 7.52
C ALA A 38 -4.85 14.74 7.91
N ALA A 39 -5.00 15.94 7.36
CA ALA A 39 -6.16 16.78 7.63
C ALA A 39 -7.48 16.11 7.22
N LYS A 40 -7.41 15.20 6.25
CA LYS A 40 -8.58 14.43 5.76
C LYS A 40 -9.01 13.30 6.69
N LEU A 41 -8.19 12.88 7.66
CA LEU A 41 -8.54 11.79 8.60
C LEU A 41 -9.78 12.10 9.44
N LYS A 42 -10.12 13.37 9.62
CA LYS A 42 -11.32 13.80 10.36
C LYS A 42 -12.60 13.74 9.52
N ASP A 43 -12.49 13.53 8.22
CA ASP A 43 -13.65 13.35 7.35
C ASP A 43 -14.26 11.95 7.55
N ARG A 44 -15.32 11.88 8.36
CA ARG A 44 -16.04 10.62 8.67
C ARG A 44 -16.72 9.98 7.44
N ASN A 45 -16.85 10.72 6.34
CA ASN A 45 -17.33 10.16 5.09
C ASN A 45 -16.29 9.29 4.38
N THR A 46 -15.03 9.44 4.72
CA THR A 46 -13.90 8.71 4.11
C THR A 46 -13.22 7.80 5.11
N TRP A 47 -13.06 8.24 6.35
CA TRP A 47 -12.29 7.56 7.38
C TRP A 47 -13.12 7.18 8.60
N ILE A 48 -12.79 6.05 9.19
CA ILE A 48 -13.37 5.54 10.44
C ILE A 48 -12.23 5.43 11.45
N GLN A 49 -12.37 6.11 12.59
CA GLN A 49 -11.47 5.92 13.72
C GLN A 49 -11.75 4.56 14.35
N VAL A 50 -10.70 3.76 14.57
CA VAL A 50 -10.79 2.36 15.00
C VAL A 50 -10.84 2.23 16.52
N ASN A 51 -10.02 3.02 17.22
CA ASN A 51 -9.97 3.05 18.70
C ASN A 51 -10.51 4.37 19.22
N ASN A 52 -11.36 4.30 20.24
CA ASN A 52 -11.97 5.48 20.84
C ASN A 52 -10.95 6.32 21.63
N GLU A 53 -10.03 5.64 22.33
CA GLU A 53 -8.95 6.24 23.13
C GLU A 53 -7.59 5.88 22.52
N PRO A 54 -6.56 6.74 22.69
CA PRO A 54 -5.22 6.42 22.24
C PRO A 54 -4.73 5.10 22.85
N TYR A 55 -4.37 4.15 21.98
CA TYR A 55 -3.86 2.84 22.41
C TYR A 55 -2.37 2.94 22.72
N GLN A 56 -1.98 2.53 23.94
CA GLN A 56 -0.58 2.47 24.33
C GLN A 56 0.11 1.25 23.71
N MET A 57 1.07 1.49 22.84
CA MET A 57 1.88 0.41 22.27
C MET A 57 2.88 -0.12 23.29
N PRO A 58 3.09 -1.45 23.36
CA PRO A 58 4.22 -2.00 24.14
C PRO A 58 5.55 -1.38 23.70
N ALA A 59 6.43 -1.05 24.64
CA ALA A 59 7.68 -0.34 24.37
C ALA A 59 8.56 -1.04 23.31
N ALA A 60 8.66 -2.37 23.37
CA ALA A 60 9.40 -3.16 22.38
C ALA A 60 8.85 -2.99 20.95
N VAL A 61 7.52 -2.91 20.79
CA VAL A 61 6.88 -2.69 19.47
C VAL A 61 7.06 -1.24 19.04
N ALA A 62 6.97 -0.29 19.97
CA ALA A 62 7.17 1.13 19.68
C ALA A 62 8.57 1.43 19.14
N ALA A 63 9.60 0.78 19.72
CA ALA A 63 11.00 0.92 19.30
C ALA A 63 11.24 0.40 17.86
N LEU A 64 10.63 -0.71 17.48
CA LEU A 64 10.75 -1.30 16.14
C LEU A 64 10.08 -0.46 15.04
N CYS A 65 9.09 0.36 15.41
CA CYS A 65 8.37 1.22 14.47
C CYS A 65 8.96 2.62 14.33
N ALA A 66 10.13 2.88 14.91
CA ALA A 66 10.82 4.15 14.73
C ALA A 66 11.72 4.08 13.49
N PRO A 67 11.61 5.01 12.52
CA PRO A 67 12.65 5.18 11.50
C PRO A 67 13.98 5.50 12.16
N GLY A 68 15.11 5.00 11.65
CA GLY A 68 16.42 5.09 12.30
C GLY A 68 16.85 6.50 12.73
N ALA A 69 16.52 7.54 11.94
CA ALA A 69 16.79 8.95 12.27
C ALA A 69 15.81 9.53 13.33
N LEU A 70 14.69 8.87 13.58
CA LEU A 70 13.67 9.21 14.57
C LEU A 70 13.68 8.22 15.74
N ALA A 71 14.75 7.42 15.86
CA ALA A 71 14.94 6.55 17.01
C ALA A 71 14.80 7.38 18.29
N ARG A 72 13.85 6.99 19.13
CA ARG A 72 13.59 7.70 20.37
C ARG A 72 14.83 7.68 21.25
N PRO A 73 15.13 8.77 21.96
CA PRO A 73 16.24 8.82 22.90
C PRO A 73 16.13 7.74 23.98
N ASN A 74 14.92 7.31 24.30
CA ASN A 74 14.67 6.26 25.28
C ASN A 74 13.84 5.09 24.68
N PRO A 75 14.43 3.89 24.50
CA PRO A 75 13.74 2.72 23.96
C PRO A 75 12.61 2.23 24.89
N HIS A 76 12.55 2.68 26.14
CA HIS A 76 11.51 2.32 27.10
C HIS A 76 10.28 3.22 27.02
N ASP A 77 10.32 4.30 26.24
CA ASP A 77 9.16 5.16 26.07
C ASP A 77 8.09 4.47 25.24
N SER A 78 6.91 4.38 25.84
CA SER A 78 5.72 3.89 25.14
C SER A 78 5.26 4.91 24.10
N ALA A 79 4.73 4.43 22.99
CA ALA A 79 4.04 5.29 22.04
C ALA A 79 2.53 5.06 22.16
N TYR A 80 1.79 6.11 21.94
CA TYR A 80 0.32 6.07 21.83
C TYR A 80 -0.08 6.20 20.39
N ILE A 81 -1.10 5.46 19.98
CA ILE A 81 -1.59 5.51 18.61
C ILE A 81 -3.09 5.73 18.55
N THR A 82 -3.50 6.55 17.59
CA THR A 82 -4.87 6.60 17.08
C THR A 82 -4.88 5.98 15.69
N VAL A 83 -5.80 5.09 15.44
CA VAL A 83 -5.86 4.29 14.21
C VAL A 83 -7.10 4.65 13.41
N TYR A 84 -6.93 4.81 12.11
CA TYR A 84 -7.99 5.04 11.15
C TYR A 84 -7.97 3.98 10.06
N VAL A 85 -9.13 3.66 9.55
CA VAL A 85 -9.30 2.82 8.38
C VAL A 85 -10.24 3.52 7.39
N ASN A 86 -9.96 3.39 6.09
CA ASN A 86 -10.87 3.90 5.08
C ASN A 86 -12.11 2.99 4.93
N LYS A 87 -13.13 3.46 4.24
CA LYS A 87 -14.39 2.70 4.04
C LYS A 87 -14.17 1.32 3.43
N VAL A 88 -13.20 1.18 2.51
CA VAL A 88 -12.88 -0.09 1.84
C VAL A 88 -12.42 -1.15 2.83
N GLY A 89 -11.58 -0.78 3.79
CA GLY A 89 -11.03 -1.70 4.79
C GLY A 89 -11.89 -1.88 6.04
N ARG A 90 -13.01 -1.14 6.17
CA ARG A 90 -13.82 -1.10 7.38
C ARG A 90 -14.30 -2.49 7.84
N GLU A 91 -14.94 -3.22 6.95
CA GLU A 91 -15.51 -4.53 7.28
C GLU A 91 -14.43 -5.48 7.80
N SER A 92 -13.29 -5.57 7.10
CA SER A 92 -12.17 -6.41 7.52
C SER A 92 -11.55 -5.96 8.84
N MET A 93 -11.51 -4.65 9.12
CA MET A 93 -10.96 -4.10 10.36
C MET A 93 -11.81 -4.52 11.59
N PHE A 94 -13.13 -4.49 11.47
CA PHE A 94 -14.05 -4.76 12.59
C PHE A 94 -14.61 -6.19 12.61
N ALA A 95 -14.23 -7.04 11.66
CA ALA A 95 -14.67 -8.43 11.64
C ALA A 95 -14.25 -9.16 12.92
N LYS A 96 -15.17 -9.96 13.49
CA LYS A 96 -14.90 -10.80 14.69
C LYS A 96 -13.77 -11.80 14.43
N GLN A 97 -13.77 -12.42 13.27
CA GLN A 97 -12.70 -13.28 12.79
C GLN A 97 -11.83 -12.50 11.80
N ALA A 98 -10.51 -12.74 11.86
CA ALA A 98 -9.60 -12.14 10.93
C ALA A 98 -9.92 -12.56 9.50
N GLN A 99 -9.98 -11.58 8.59
CA GLN A 99 -10.22 -11.81 7.17
C GLN A 99 -9.30 -10.95 6.33
N ARG A 100 -9.15 -11.31 5.06
CA ARG A 100 -8.32 -10.57 4.12
C ARG A 100 -8.93 -9.20 3.85
N PHE A 101 -8.09 -8.17 3.85
CA PHE A 101 -8.48 -6.82 3.44
C PHE A 101 -8.62 -6.73 1.92
N PRO A 102 -9.67 -6.09 1.39
CA PRO A 102 -9.79 -5.82 -0.03
C PRO A 102 -8.69 -4.89 -0.55
N GLU A 103 -8.35 -5.00 -1.84
CA GLU A 103 -7.51 -4.02 -2.52
C GLU A 103 -8.09 -2.61 -2.34
N GLY A 104 -7.21 -1.61 -2.15
CA GLY A 104 -7.61 -0.23 -1.86
C GLY A 104 -7.91 0.04 -0.38
N SER A 105 -7.84 -0.96 0.51
CA SER A 105 -7.88 -0.73 1.96
C SER A 105 -6.69 0.10 2.39
N ILE A 106 -6.93 1.10 3.25
CA ILE A 106 -5.88 1.94 3.83
C ILE A 106 -6.06 1.99 5.33
N ILE A 107 -4.99 1.74 6.06
CA ILE A 107 -4.92 1.84 7.52
C ILE A 107 -3.87 2.90 7.84
N VAL A 108 -4.23 3.87 8.68
CA VAL A 108 -3.34 4.94 9.13
C VAL A 108 -3.21 4.88 10.64
N LYS A 109 -1.99 5.00 11.15
CA LYS A 109 -1.71 5.17 12.58
C LYS A 109 -1.06 6.52 12.80
N GLU A 110 -1.71 7.39 13.56
CA GLU A 110 -1.10 8.57 14.16
C GLU A 110 -0.33 8.13 15.38
N LYS A 111 0.95 8.45 15.49
CA LYS A 111 1.81 8.06 16.60
C LYS A 111 2.15 9.29 17.46
N PHE A 112 1.95 9.17 18.79
CA PHE A 112 2.17 10.22 19.77
C PHE A 112 3.14 9.76 20.88
N ASN A 113 3.79 10.70 21.57
CA ASN A 113 4.58 10.42 22.75
C ASN A 113 3.70 10.18 23.99
N SER A 114 2.62 10.93 24.11
CA SER A 114 1.69 10.95 25.23
C SER A 114 0.25 10.85 24.71
N PRO A 115 -0.70 10.31 25.50
CA PRO A 115 -2.11 10.28 25.11
C PRO A 115 -2.73 11.68 24.97
N ASP A 116 -2.15 12.68 25.65
CA ASP A 116 -2.61 14.07 25.66
C ASP A 116 -2.01 14.92 24.54
N ASP A 117 -1.06 14.37 23.79
CA ASP A 117 -0.41 15.09 22.69
C ASP A 117 -1.42 15.44 21.59
N ARG A 118 -1.33 16.67 21.09
CA ARG A 118 -2.16 17.18 20.00
C ARG A 118 -1.49 17.08 18.63
N LYS A 119 -0.20 16.85 18.60
CA LYS A 119 0.59 16.74 17.39
C LYS A 119 1.25 15.37 17.33
N PRO A 120 0.99 14.59 16.30
CA PRO A 120 1.66 13.31 16.13
C PRO A 120 3.15 13.50 15.82
N LEU A 121 3.95 12.52 16.21
CA LEU A 121 5.36 12.41 15.85
C LEU A 121 5.53 12.06 14.37
N LEU A 122 4.67 11.19 13.90
CA LEU A 122 4.64 10.69 12.53
C LEU A 122 3.34 9.93 12.30
N TYR A 123 3.11 9.61 11.03
CA TYR A 123 2.06 8.69 10.59
C TYR A 123 2.69 7.46 9.94
N THR A 124 2.17 6.29 10.23
CA THR A 124 2.48 5.08 9.47
C THR A 124 1.24 4.61 8.74
N ILE A 125 1.42 4.22 7.48
CA ILE A 125 0.31 3.88 6.61
C ILE A 125 0.55 2.51 6.01
N MET A 126 -0.50 1.69 5.96
CA MET A 126 -0.56 0.46 5.20
C MET A 126 -1.61 0.62 4.11
N ARG A 127 -1.23 0.41 2.85
CA ARG A 127 -2.13 0.42 1.69
C ARG A 127 -2.15 -0.96 1.05
N LYS A 128 -3.33 -1.56 0.92
CA LYS A 128 -3.52 -2.84 0.25
C LYS A 128 -3.45 -2.62 -1.25
N ARG A 129 -2.49 -3.24 -1.89
CA ARG A 129 -2.25 -3.16 -3.33
C ARG A 129 -2.87 -4.35 -4.06
N ALA A 130 -2.85 -4.31 -5.37
CA ALA A 130 -3.24 -5.42 -6.23
C ALA A 130 -2.44 -6.68 -5.90
N ILE A 131 -3.05 -7.83 -6.12
CA ILE A 131 -2.44 -9.15 -5.92
C ILE A 131 -1.11 -9.24 -6.68
N GLY A 132 -0.07 -9.72 -6.00
CA GLY A 132 1.28 -9.87 -6.55
C GLY A 132 2.20 -8.68 -6.30
N TYR A 133 1.71 -7.58 -5.72
CA TYR A 133 2.57 -6.45 -5.38
C TYR A 133 3.63 -6.81 -4.33
N ASN A 134 3.23 -7.44 -3.23
CA ASN A 134 4.09 -7.82 -2.11
C ASN A 134 3.57 -9.09 -1.42
N PRO A 135 3.60 -10.26 -2.09
CA PRO A 135 2.98 -11.49 -1.60
C PRO A 135 3.48 -11.93 -0.23
N LYS A 136 4.74 -11.59 0.10
CA LYS A 136 5.38 -11.93 1.38
C LYS A 136 4.60 -11.42 2.59
N VAL A 137 3.95 -10.28 2.46
CA VAL A 137 3.13 -9.65 3.51
C VAL A 137 1.75 -9.25 3.00
N GLY A 138 1.11 -10.13 2.22
CA GLY A 138 -0.28 -9.98 1.79
C GLY A 138 -0.54 -8.76 0.90
N ASP A 139 0.41 -8.38 0.08
CA ASP A 139 0.31 -7.26 -0.86
C ASP A 139 0.17 -5.87 -0.20
N TRP A 140 0.62 -5.76 1.04
CA TRP A 140 0.68 -4.47 1.72
C TRP A 140 1.90 -3.64 1.29
N GLU A 141 1.63 -2.38 0.98
CA GLU A 141 2.60 -1.30 0.85
C GLU A 141 2.62 -0.51 2.15
N PHE A 142 3.81 -0.12 2.59
CA PHE A 142 4.02 0.62 3.82
C PHE A 142 4.49 2.03 3.51
N SER A 143 4.06 3.01 4.32
CA SER A 143 4.55 4.38 4.20
C SER A 143 4.77 5.00 5.58
N VAL A 144 5.70 5.94 5.62
CA VAL A 144 5.97 6.81 6.77
C VAL A 144 5.80 8.25 6.32
N VAL A 145 5.00 9.01 7.07
CA VAL A 145 4.75 10.42 6.80
C VAL A 145 5.15 11.24 8.02
N GLY A 146 5.77 12.37 7.80
CA GLY A 146 6.23 13.26 8.84
C GLY A 146 5.11 13.90 9.67
N PRO A 147 5.47 14.61 10.76
CA PRO A 147 4.51 15.18 11.72
C PRO A 147 3.59 16.25 11.13
N ASN A 148 3.94 16.83 9.98
CA ASN A 148 3.09 17.77 9.25
C ASN A 148 1.91 17.07 8.51
N GLY A 149 1.93 15.72 8.44
CA GLY A 149 0.85 14.93 7.88
C GLY A 149 0.80 14.88 6.34
N THR A 150 1.79 15.43 5.66
CA THR A 150 1.82 15.46 4.17
C THR A 150 3.16 15.04 3.59
N GLU A 151 4.25 15.19 4.33
CA GLU A 151 5.59 14.87 3.87
C GLU A 151 5.85 13.36 3.89
N MET A 152 5.90 12.75 2.73
CA MET A 152 6.24 11.34 2.57
C MET A 152 7.73 11.12 2.81
N GLN A 153 8.09 10.47 3.92
CA GLN A 153 9.47 10.16 4.29
C GLN A 153 9.95 8.83 3.71
N ALA A 154 9.05 7.85 3.61
CA ALA A 154 9.33 6.55 3.02
C ALA A 154 8.05 5.93 2.48
N ILE A 155 8.17 5.16 1.38
CA ILE A 155 7.05 4.41 0.80
C ILE A 155 7.57 3.17 0.08
N GLY A 156 6.82 2.08 0.15
CA GLY A 156 7.09 0.83 -0.59
C GLY A 156 7.10 -0.41 0.29
N LYS A 157 7.97 -1.35 -0.06
CA LYS A 157 8.15 -2.63 0.65
C LYS A 157 9.19 -2.48 1.78
N LEU A 158 8.89 -1.62 2.77
CA LEU A 158 9.82 -1.28 3.84
C LEU A 158 10.12 -2.49 4.73
N GLU A 159 11.38 -2.96 4.75
CA GLU A 159 11.79 -4.20 5.41
C GLU A 159 11.52 -4.23 6.91
N ASN A 160 11.79 -3.14 7.62
CA ASN A 160 11.51 -3.01 9.05
C ASN A 160 10.01 -3.13 9.36
N CYS A 161 9.13 -2.60 8.50
CA CYS A 161 7.68 -2.78 8.65
C CYS A 161 7.28 -4.23 8.40
N GLN A 162 7.78 -4.83 7.30
CA GLN A 162 7.48 -6.20 6.94
C GLN A 162 7.91 -7.19 8.03
N GLY A 163 9.08 -6.99 8.64
CA GLY A 163 9.61 -7.87 9.68
C GLY A 163 8.65 -8.07 10.85
N CYS A 164 8.03 -6.99 11.34
CA CYS A 164 7.02 -7.06 12.40
C CYS A 164 5.68 -7.62 11.91
N HIS A 165 5.23 -7.18 10.73
CA HIS A 165 3.92 -7.56 10.19
C HIS A 165 3.85 -9.01 9.76
N LEU A 166 4.97 -9.65 9.39
CA LEU A 166 5.06 -11.10 9.09
C LEU A 166 4.51 -11.97 10.22
N GLY A 167 4.68 -11.58 11.49
CA GLY A 167 4.14 -12.29 12.64
C GLY A 167 2.62 -12.21 12.81
N LYS A 168 1.90 -11.61 11.83
CA LYS A 168 0.44 -11.43 11.83
C LYS A 168 -0.23 -11.94 10.55
N SER A 169 0.33 -12.98 9.96
CA SER A 169 -0.18 -13.56 8.71
C SER A 169 -1.62 -14.07 8.84
N GLU A 170 -2.00 -14.58 10.02
CA GLU A 170 -3.35 -15.05 10.35
C GLU A 170 -4.42 -13.93 10.33
N ALA A 171 -3.98 -12.67 10.44
CA ALA A 171 -4.83 -11.48 10.42
C ALA A 171 -4.57 -10.60 9.20
N ASP A 172 -4.21 -11.21 8.07
CA ASP A 172 -3.79 -10.51 6.84
C ASP A 172 -2.70 -9.47 7.12
N PHE A 173 -1.76 -9.83 8.02
CA PHE A 173 -0.60 -9.02 8.43
C PHE A 173 -0.96 -7.71 9.16
N VAL A 174 -2.17 -7.61 9.74
CA VAL A 174 -2.65 -6.43 10.45
C VAL A 174 -2.71 -6.67 11.96
N PHE A 175 -2.08 -5.81 12.75
CA PHE A 175 -2.26 -5.78 14.20
C PHE A 175 -3.63 -5.20 14.52
N ARG A 176 -4.40 -5.87 15.41
CA ARG A 176 -5.75 -5.46 15.79
C ARG A 176 -6.02 -5.35 17.28
N PRO A 177 -5.02 -5.22 18.20
CA PRO A 177 -5.27 -5.19 19.64
C PRO A 177 -5.98 -3.92 20.11
N TYR A 178 -6.03 -2.91 19.25
CA TYR A 178 -6.65 -1.61 19.49
C TYR A 178 -8.09 -1.51 18.94
N VAL A 179 -8.61 -2.56 18.31
CA VAL A 179 -9.98 -2.55 17.80
C VAL A 179 -10.94 -2.61 18.95
N THR A 180 -11.71 -1.54 19.13
CA THR A 180 -12.83 -1.50 20.08
C THR A 180 -14.12 -1.89 19.36
N SER A 181 -14.99 -2.62 20.05
CA SER A 181 -16.34 -2.90 19.53
C SER A 181 -17.08 -1.58 19.32
N GLN A 182 -17.60 -1.38 18.13
CA GLN A 182 -18.51 -0.28 17.82
C GLN A 182 -19.94 -0.66 18.18
#